data_01ed26946449bb75f4ec60dbd46b73ae
#
_entry.id   01ed26946449bb75f4ec60dbd46b73ae
#
_cell.length_a   1.000
_cell.length_b   1.000
_cell.length_c   1.000
_cell.angle_alpha   90.00
_cell.angle_beta   90.00
_cell.angle_gamma   90.00
#
_symmetry.space_group_name_H-M   'P 1'
#
loop_
_entity.id
_entity.type
_entity.pdbx_description
1 polymer ?
#
loop_
_entity_poly.entity_id
_entity_poly.type
_entity_poly.pdbx_seq_one_letter_code
_entity_poly.pdbx_strand_id
1 'polypeptide(L)'
;MDVTASRLALLAGAGSLVILLAAFGFQYIGELAPCKLCLWQRYPHGLAIVLAVLFAQVKHRLLLWLGGVASLSTAAIAAYHSGIEQKWWQGPDTCTSGSIDGLSTEQLMAQIMAAPIIRCDEIAWSFLSLSMASWNLIASLLLAALWFYAWRIWPRQDISASNHS
;
A
#
# COMPACT_ATOMS: atom_id res chain seq x y z
N MET A 1 1.29 -23.95 19.35
CA MET A 1 0.85 -22.74 18.61
C MET A 1 1.81 -21.62 18.99
N ASP A 2 2.44 -20.98 18.02
CA ASP A 2 3.37 -19.88 18.30
C ASP A 2 2.59 -18.58 18.56
N VAL A 3 2.47 -18.22 19.84
CA VAL A 3 1.78 -17.00 20.29
C VAL A 3 2.45 -15.75 19.72
N THR A 4 3.78 -15.80 19.56
CA THR A 4 4.58 -14.66 19.06
C THR A 4 4.26 -14.38 17.59
N ALA A 5 4.25 -15.41 16.73
CA ALA A 5 3.89 -15.24 15.32
C ALA A 5 2.45 -14.74 15.14
N SER A 6 1.52 -15.23 15.98
CA SER A 6 0.13 -14.76 15.95
C SER A 6 0.01 -13.28 16.34
N ARG A 7 0.75 -12.85 17.36
CA ARG A 7 0.77 -11.43 17.77
C ARG A 7 1.37 -10.54 16.68
N LEU A 8 2.45 -10.97 16.04
CA LEU A 8 3.09 -10.22 14.96
C LEU A 8 2.15 -10.05 13.75
N ALA A 9 1.46 -11.11 13.34
CA ALA A 9 0.49 -11.04 12.25
C ALA A 9 -0.68 -10.09 12.57
N LEU A 10 -1.21 -10.15 13.80
CA LEU A 10 -2.27 -9.24 14.25
C LEU A 10 -1.78 -7.80 14.34
N LEU A 11 -0.56 -7.56 14.81
CA LEU A 11 0.05 -6.22 14.83
C LEU A 11 0.22 -5.67 13.41
N ALA A 12 0.66 -6.49 12.46
CA ALA A 12 0.81 -6.08 11.07
C ALA A 12 -0.56 -5.76 10.42
N GLY A 13 -1.58 -6.57 10.68
CA GLY A 13 -2.95 -6.29 10.25
C GLY A 13 -3.53 -5.02 10.87
N ALA A 14 -3.33 -4.83 12.18
CA ALA A 14 -3.74 -3.62 12.90
C ALA A 14 -3.00 -2.37 12.37
N GLY A 15 -1.70 -2.48 12.06
CA GLY A 15 -0.94 -1.42 11.42
C GLY A 15 -1.53 -1.01 10.07
N SER A 16 -1.90 -1.99 9.23
CA SER A 16 -2.59 -1.73 7.95
C SER A 16 -3.94 -1.02 8.17
N LEU A 17 -4.69 -1.41 9.20
CA LEU A 17 -5.95 -0.75 9.57
C LEU A 17 -5.72 0.70 9.98
N VAL A 18 -4.72 0.99 10.80
CA VAL A 18 -4.37 2.35 11.23
C VAL A 18 -4.00 3.21 10.02
N ILE A 19 -3.21 2.69 9.08
CA ILE A 19 -2.85 3.40 7.85
C ILE A 19 -4.11 3.73 7.03
N LEU A 20 -5.02 2.78 6.85
CA LEU A 20 -6.27 3.03 6.12
C LEU A 20 -7.16 4.07 6.83
N LEU A 21 -7.30 3.97 8.15
CA LEU A 21 -8.07 4.96 8.92
C LEU A 21 -7.44 6.35 8.82
N ALA A 22 -6.12 6.46 8.88
CA ALA A 22 -5.41 7.71 8.66
C ALA A 22 -5.67 8.26 7.23
N ALA A 23 -5.60 7.39 6.20
CA ALA A 23 -5.87 7.79 4.82
C ALA A 23 -7.31 8.28 4.61
N PHE A 24 -8.29 7.69 5.28
CA PHE A 24 -9.68 8.18 5.28
C PHE A 24 -9.82 9.45 6.12
N GLY A 25 -9.09 9.58 7.24
CA GLY A 25 -9.05 10.80 8.03
C GLY A 25 -8.54 11.99 7.22
N PHE A 26 -7.43 11.83 6.50
CA PHE A 26 -6.92 12.87 5.58
C PHE A 26 -7.92 13.21 4.48
N GLN A 27 -8.63 12.23 3.96
CA GLN A 27 -9.61 12.45 2.88
C GLN A 27 -10.86 13.18 3.36
N TYR A 28 -11.47 12.78 4.49
CA TYR A 28 -12.78 13.28 4.90
C TYR A 28 -12.72 14.37 5.96
N ILE A 29 -11.67 14.40 6.79
CA ILE A 29 -11.47 15.41 7.83
C ILE A 29 -10.50 16.47 7.35
N GLY A 30 -9.41 16.05 6.67
CA GLY A 30 -8.40 16.94 6.11
C GLY A 30 -8.76 17.50 4.74
N GLU A 31 -9.88 17.06 4.14
CA GLU A 31 -10.36 17.49 2.80
C GLU A 31 -9.33 17.28 1.68
N LEU A 32 -8.37 16.37 1.90
CA LEU A 32 -7.33 16.02 0.93
C LEU A 32 -7.83 14.91 0.00
N ALA A 33 -8.27 15.28 -1.18
CA ALA A 33 -8.76 14.31 -2.15
C ALA A 33 -7.63 13.35 -2.61
N PRO A 34 -7.86 12.02 -2.58
CA PRO A 34 -6.83 11.05 -2.91
C PRO A 34 -6.59 10.98 -4.43
N CYS A 35 -5.34 10.95 -4.84
CA CYS A 35 -4.96 10.64 -6.22
C CYS A 35 -5.19 9.15 -6.54
N LYS A 36 -5.10 8.77 -7.81
CA LYS A 36 -5.32 7.39 -8.26
C LYS A 36 -4.35 6.40 -7.62
N LEU A 37 -3.06 6.75 -7.50
CA LEU A 37 -2.07 5.90 -6.85
C LEU A 37 -2.31 5.79 -5.33
N CYS A 38 -2.79 6.86 -4.69
CA CYS A 38 -3.21 6.81 -3.30
C CYS A 38 -4.32 5.77 -3.07
N LEU A 39 -5.31 5.73 -3.97
CA LEU A 39 -6.39 4.73 -3.91
C LEU A 39 -5.84 3.31 -4.10
N TRP A 40 -4.93 3.10 -5.06
CA TRP A 40 -4.36 1.79 -5.31
C TRP A 40 -3.57 1.22 -4.13
N GLN A 41 -2.92 2.07 -3.35
CA GLN A 41 -2.21 1.64 -2.14
C GLN A 41 -3.17 1.13 -1.05
N ARG A 42 -4.44 1.53 -1.05
CA ARG A 42 -5.43 1.11 -0.04
C ARG A 42 -5.86 -0.35 -0.21
N TYR A 43 -5.95 -0.86 -1.45
CA TYR A 43 -6.40 -2.23 -1.71
C TYR A 43 -5.52 -3.30 -1.04
N PRO A 44 -4.17 -3.26 -1.17
CA PRO A 44 -3.34 -4.25 -0.50
C PRO A 44 -3.39 -4.14 1.03
N HIS A 45 -3.57 -2.94 1.61
CA HIS A 45 -3.78 -2.79 3.04
C HIS A 45 -5.10 -3.45 3.49
N GLY A 46 -6.18 -3.26 2.72
CA GLY A 46 -7.45 -3.96 2.96
C GLY A 46 -7.28 -5.48 2.93
N LEU A 47 -6.55 -5.98 1.93
CA LEU A 47 -6.24 -7.41 1.83
C LEU A 47 -5.42 -7.90 3.03
N ALA A 48 -4.40 -7.15 3.48
CA ALA A 48 -3.58 -7.51 4.63
C ALA A 48 -4.42 -7.62 5.93
N ILE A 49 -5.42 -6.75 6.12
CA ILE A 49 -6.35 -6.81 7.26
C ILE A 49 -7.18 -8.10 7.19
N VAL A 50 -7.77 -8.40 6.04
CA VAL A 50 -8.56 -9.64 5.84
C VAL A 50 -7.70 -10.87 6.12
N LEU A 51 -6.46 -10.90 5.62
CA LEU A 51 -5.53 -12.01 5.84
C LEU A 51 -5.15 -12.16 7.32
N ALA A 52 -5.02 -11.06 8.08
CA ALA A 52 -4.78 -11.11 9.51
C ALA A 52 -5.98 -11.73 10.28
N VAL A 53 -7.21 -11.34 9.92
CA VAL A 53 -8.44 -11.89 10.49
C VAL A 53 -8.56 -13.38 10.14
N LEU A 54 -8.37 -13.75 8.89
CA LEU A 54 -8.39 -15.16 8.45
C LEU A 54 -7.31 -15.98 9.16
N PHE A 55 -6.10 -15.44 9.30
CA PHE A 55 -5.03 -16.11 10.03
C PHE A 55 -5.39 -16.33 11.51
N ALA A 56 -6.09 -15.37 12.13
CA ALA A 56 -6.56 -15.53 13.51
C ALA A 56 -7.50 -16.74 13.67
N GLN A 57 -8.28 -17.08 12.64
CA GLN A 57 -9.23 -18.18 12.64
C GLN A 57 -8.61 -19.51 12.19
N VAL A 58 -7.92 -19.51 11.03
CA VAL A 58 -7.49 -20.74 10.35
C VAL A 58 -6.08 -21.18 10.74
N LYS A 59 -5.22 -20.26 11.20
CA LYS A 59 -3.82 -20.52 11.61
C LYS A 59 -2.96 -21.19 10.52
N HIS A 60 -3.20 -20.86 9.25
CA HIS A 60 -2.48 -21.47 8.14
C HIS A 60 -1.29 -20.61 7.71
N ARG A 61 -0.11 -21.24 7.59
CA ARG A 61 1.18 -20.55 7.29
C ARG A 61 1.16 -19.73 6.00
N LEU A 62 0.43 -20.16 4.97
CA LEU A 62 0.30 -19.43 3.71
C LEU A 62 -0.28 -18.02 3.88
N LEU A 63 -1.19 -17.82 4.84
CA LEU A 63 -1.80 -16.53 5.11
C LEU A 63 -0.77 -15.50 5.59
N LEU A 64 0.23 -15.94 6.35
CA LEU A 64 1.34 -15.08 6.79
C LEU A 64 2.19 -14.63 5.60
N TRP A 65 2.49 -15.52 4.66
CA TRP A 65 3.25 -15.20 3.46
C TRP A 65 2.45 -14.25 2.55
N LEU A 66 1.16 -14.52 2.33
CA LEU A 66 0.28 -13.65 1.55
C LEU A 66 0.14 -12.26 2.17
N GLY A 67 0.07 -12.14 3.51
CA GLY A 67 0.08 -10.87 4.21
C GLY A 67 1.35 -10.06 3.94
N GLY A 68 2.51 -10.74 3.93
CA GLY A 68 3.79 -10.14 3.55
C GLY A 68 3.80 -9.64 2.11
N VAL A 69 3.30 -10.45 1.16
CA VAL A 69 3.18 -10.05 -0.25
C VAL A 69 2.23 -8.87 -0.43
N ALA A 70 1.08 -8.86 0.25
CA ALA A 70 0.15 -7.73 0.22
C ALA A 70 0.83 -6.44 0.72
N SER A 71 1.56 -6.50 1.84
CA SER A 71 2.30 -5.36 2.37
C SER A 71 3.44 -4.90 1.45
N LEU A 72 4.14 -5.81 0.77
CA LEU A 72 5.14 -5.45 -0.24
C LEU A 72 4.50 -4.83 -1.48
N SER A 73 3.31 -5.27 -1.87
CA SER A 73 2.61 -4.68 -3.02
C SER A 73 2.27 -3.21 -2.78
N THR A 74 1.75 -2.87 -1.58
CA THR A 74 1.51 -1.45 -1.26
C THR A 74 2.82 -0.66 -1.14
N ALA A 75 3.90 -1.25 -0.60
CA ALA A 75 5.22 -0.63 -0.56
C ALA A 75 5.76 -0.33 -1.97
N ALA A 76 5.60 -1.26 -2.92
CA ALA A 76 6.02 -1.06 -4.30
C ALA A 76 5.24 0.06 -5.00
N ILE A 77 3.90 0.10 -4.81
CA ILE A 77 3.07 1.19 -5.34
C ILE A 77 3.48 2.52 -4.69
N ALA A 78 3.75 2.54 -3.39
CA ALA A 78 4.17 3.73 -2.67
C ALA A 78 5.56 4.22 -3.12
N ALA A 79 6.52 3.32 -3.36
CA ALA A 79 7.82 3.64 -3.91
C ALA A 79 7.71 4.27 -5.32
N TYR A 80 6.87 3.67 -6.18
CA TYR A 80 6.59 4.22 -7.51
C TYR A 80 5.97 5.61 -7.41
N HIS A 81 4.98 5.79 -6.51
CA HIS A 81 4.33 7.08 -6.28
C HIS A 81 5.31 8.13 -5.76
N SER A 82 6.13 7.80 -4.76
CA SER A 82 7.16 8.72 -4.25
C SER A 82 8.15 9.15 -5.32
N GLY A 83 8.52 8.25 -6.24
CA GLY A 83 9.39 8.62 -7.36
C GLY A 83 8.74 9.55 -8.36
N ILE A 84 7.41 9.46 -8.58
CA ILE A 84 6.64 10.42 -9.38
C ILE A 84 6.63 11.79 -8.70
N GLU A 85 6.37 11.85 -7.39
CA GLU A 85 6.40 13.10 -6.60
C GLU A 85 7.78 13.77 -6.65
N GLN A 86 8.87 12.98 -6.64
CA GLN A 86 10.26 13.46 -6.77
C GLN A 86 10.69 13.75 -8.21
N LYS A 87 9.80 13.58 -9.20
CA LYS A 87 10.08 13.76 -10.64
C LYS A 87 11.18 12.85 -11.19
N TRP A 88 11.44 11.70 -10.57
CA TRP A 88 12.41 10.71 -11.06
C TRP A 88 11.91 10.02 -12.33
N TRP A 89 10.59 9.86 -12.45
CA TRP A 89 9.91 9.33 -13.65
C TRP A 89 8.52 9.93 -13.79
N GLN A 90 7.98 9.83 -14.98
CA GLN A 90 6.61 10.27 -15.26
C GLN A 90 5.60 9.28 -14.71
N GLY A 91 4.51 9.81 -14.16
CA GLY A 91 3.36 9.01 -13.76
C GLY A 91 2.51 8.58 -14.97
N PRO A 92 1.54 7.67 -14.76
CA PRO A 92 0.57 7.35 -15.79
C PRO A 92 -0.21 8.59 -16.24
N ASP A 93 -0.62 8.66 -17.52
CA ASP A 93 -1.39 9.79 -18.09
C ASP A 93 -2.69 10.09 -17.30
N THR A 94 -3.23 9.09 -16.63
CA THR A 94 -4.41 9.24 -15.76
C THR A 94 -4.11 9.85 -14.38
N CYS A 95 -2.85 10.10 -14.07
CA CYS A 95 -2.38 10.63 -12.79
C CYS A 95 -1.63 11.96 -12.93
N THR A 96 -1.13 12.25 -14.13
CA THR A 96 -0.32 13.44 -14.42
C THR A 96 -0.84 14.09 -15.70
N SER A 97 -0.70 15.41 -15.81
CA SER A 97 -0.93 16.07 -17.11
C SER A 97 0.17 15.64 -18.08
N GLY A 98 -0.20 15.37 -19.35
CA GLY A 98 0.76 15.08 -20.40
C GLY A 98 1.72 16.26 -20.67
N SER A 99 2.82 16.02 -21.40
CA SER A 99 3.72 17.07 -21.84
C SER A 99 2.96 18.08 -22.72
N ILE A 100 3.27 19.35 -22.54
CA ILE A 100 2.70 20.47 -23.31
C ILE A 100 3.57 20.86 -24.52
N ASP A 101 4.74 20.21 -24.70
CA ASP A 101 5.67 20.54 -25.76
C ASP A 101 5.10 20.20 -27.14
N GLY A 102 5.08 21.18 -28.03
CA GLY A 102 4.66 21.01 -29.45
C GLY A 102 3.15 20.96 -29.69
N LEU A 103 2.31 21.27 -28.68
CA LEU A 103 0.86 21.31 -28.84
C LEU A 103 0.38 22.62 -29.46
N SER A 104 -0.66 22.55 -30.33
CA SER A 104 -1.42 23.73 -30.76
C SER A 104 -2.25 24.30 -29.61
N THR A 105 -2.72 25.54 -29.73
CA THR A 105 -3.55 26.20 -28.71
C THR A 105 -4.83 25.40 -28.41
N GLU A 106 -5.47 24.84 -29.48
CA GLU A 106 -6.67 24.03 -29.32
C GLU A 106 -6.38 22.70 -28.61
N GLN A 107 -5.26 22.05 -28.96
CA GLN A 107 -4.82 20.81 -28.30
C GLN A 107 -4.48 21.05 -26.84
N LEU A 108 -3.81 22.16 -26.54
CA LEU A 108 -3.49 22.55 -25.16
C LEU A 108 -4.75 22.80 -24.35
N MET A 109 -5.75 23.50 -24.93
CA MET A 109 -7.01 23.76 -24.25
C MET A 109 -7.77 22.44 -23.99
N ALA A 110 -7.83 21.53 -24.96
CA ALA A 110 -8.44 20.22 -24.80
C ALA A 110 -7.73 19.41 -23.74
N GLN A 111 -6.39 19.45 -23.66
CA GLN A 111 -5.60 18.77 -22.63
C GLN A 111 -5.86 19.35 -21.23
N ILE A 112 -5.92 20.67 -21.08
CA ILE A 112 -6.25 21.33 -19.80
C ILE A 112 -7.65 20.94 -19.32
N MET A 113 -8.62 20.92 -20.23
CA MET A 113 -10.01 20.53 -19.89
C MET A 113 -10.14 19.04 -19.54
N ALA A 114 -9.27 18.18 -20.07
CA ALA A 114 -9.24 16.76 -19.79
C ALA A 114 -8.28 16.37 -18.64
N ALA A 115 -7.46 17.32 -18.15
CA ALA A 115 -6.47 17.05 -17.10
C ALA A 115 -7.15 16.60 -15.80
N PRO A 116 -6.60 15.60 -15.09
CA PRO A 116 -7.14 15.21 -13.80
C PRO A 116 -6.98 16.35 -12.79
N ILE A 117 -8.05 16.65 -12.05
CA ILE A 117 -8.08 17.71 -11.02
C ILE A 117 -7.08 17.39 -9.88
N ILE A 118 -6.85 16.09 -9.64
CA ILE A 118 -5.98 15.59 -8.57
C ILE A 118 -4.82 14.84 -9.22
N ARG A 119 -3.62 15.37 -9.00
CA ARG A 119 -2.38 14.89 -9.64
C ARG A 119 -1.58 13.99 -8.70
N CYS A 120 -0.92 12.97 -9.26
CA CYS A 120 -0.04 12.10 -8.49
C CYS A 120 1.38 12.68 -8.34
N ASP A 121 1.74 13.67 -9.11
CA ASP A 121 3.07 14.29 -9.13
C ASP A 121 3.15 15.58 -8.28
N GLU A 122 2.09 15.86 -7.54
CA GLU A 122 2.01 16.96 -6.57
C GLU A 122 1.92 16.39 -5.14
N ILE A 123 2.77 16.92 -4.26
CA ILE A 123 2.78 16.53 -2.85
C ILE A 123 1.66 17.28 -2.13
N ALA A 124 0.53 16.60 -1.88
CA ALA A 124 -0.62 17.20 -1.20
C ALA A 124 -0.35 17.47 0.28
N TRP A 125 0.50 16.69 0.93
CA TRP A 125 0.89 16.85 2.33
C TRP A 125 2.27 16.22 2.58
N SER A 126 3.05 16.86 3.43
CA SER A 126 4.35 16.36 3.85
C SER A 126 4.60 16.58 5.35
N PHE A 127 5.34 15.68 5.96
CA PHE A 127 5.79 15.77 7.34
C PHE A 127 7.26 15.32 7.40
N LEU A 128 8.11 16.07 8.08
CA LEU A 128 9.56 15.85 8.13
C LEU A 128 10.18 15.66 6.73
N SER A 129 9.78 16.50 5.78
CA SER A 129 10.22 16.46 4.37
C SER A 129 9.87 15.19 3.61
N LEU A 130 9.04 14.31 4.16
CA LEU A 130 8.55 13.10 3.51
C LEU A 130 7.07 13.28 3.17
N SER A 131 6.70 12.88 1.95
CA SER A 131 5.31 12.86 1.49
C SER A 131 4.52 11.73 2.16
N MET A 132 3.18 11.77 2.04
CA MET A 132 2.33 10.65 2.46
C MET A 132 2.73 9.32 1.80
N ALA A 133 3.11 9.34 0.51
CA ALA A 133 3.53 8.14 -0.20
C ALA A 133 4.84 7.60 0.38
N SER A 134 5.80 8.46 0.72
CA SER A 134 7.06 8.06 1.35
C SER A 134 6.84 7.46 2.75
N TRP A 135 5.95 8.04 3.56
CA TRP A 135 5.58 7.48 4.85
C TRP A 135 4.89 6.13 4.73
N ASN A 136 3.98 6.00 3.74
CA ASN A 136 3.35 4.72 3.46
C ASN A 136 4.34 3.66 3.00
N LEU A 137 5.35 4.02 2.20
CA LEU A 137 6.43 3.11 1.81
C LEU A 137 7.15 2.56 3.04
N ILE A 138 7.63 3.43 3.93
CA ILE A 138 8.36 3.03 5.14
C ILE A 138 7.49 2.13 6.02
N ALA A 139 6.26 2.56 6.31
CA ALA A 139 5.33 1.80 7.14
C ALA A 139 5.03 0.42 6.52
N SER A 140 4.78 0.36 5.23
CA SER A 140 4.46 -0.90 4.53
C SER A 140 5.64 -1.88 4.51
N LEU A 141 6.88 -1.39 4.39
CA LEU A 141 8.08 -2.23 4.51
C LEU A 141 8.21 -2.81 5.91
N LEU A 142 7.94 -2.02 6.95
CA LEU A 142 7.96 -2.51 8.34
C LEU A 142 6.87 -3.58 8.56
N LEU A 143 5.66 -3.34 8.04
CA LEU A 143 4.56 -4.33 8.11
C LEU A 143 4.91 -5.62 7.35
N ALA A 144 5.51 -5.51 6.16
CA ALA A 144 5.98 -6.67 5.41
C ALA A 144 7.03 -7.47 6.20
N ALA A 145 7.98 -6.77 6.84
CA ALA A 145 8.98 -7.41 7.70
C ALA A 145 8.34 -8.17 8.87
N LEU A 146 7.31 -7.60 9.52
CA LEU A 146 6.57 -8.28 10.59
C LEU A 146 5.87 -9.56 10.08
N TRP A 147 5.22 -9.50 8.90
CA TRP A 147 4.56 -10.64 8.27
C TRP A 147 5.55 -11.76 7.93
N PHE A 148 6.67 -11.45 7.27
CA PHE A 148 7.67 -12.43 6.89
C PHE A 148 8.41 -12.99 8.10
N TYR A 149 8.64 -12.19 9.13
CA TYR A 149 9.21 -12.68 10.37
C TYR A 149 8.24 -13.65 11.07
N ALA A 150 6.96 -13.31 11.15
CA ALA A 150 5.92 -14.21 11.65
C ALA A 150 5.87 -15.53 10.86
N TRP A 151 5.94 -15.44 9.51
CA TRP A 151 5.98 -16.61 8.63
C TRP A 151 7.22 -17.49 8.87
N ARG A 152 8.37 -16.88 9.13
CA ARG A 152 9.63 -17.58 9.38
C ARG A 152 9.61 -18.36 10.69
N ILE A 153 9.08 -17.78 11.75
CA ILE A 153 9.02 -18.40 13.09
C ILE A 153 7.82 -19.33 13.27
N TRP A 154 6.82 -19.29 12.35
CA TRP A 154 5.67 -20.17 12.41
C TRP A 154 6.09 -21.61 12.13
N PRO A 155 5.73 -22.61 12.99
CA PRO A 155 6.08 -24.01 12.80
C PRO A 155 5.65 -24.53 11.42
N ARG A 156 6.54 -25.25 10.73
CA ARG A 156 6.18 -25.97 9.52
C ARG A 156 5.22 -27.10 9.92
N GLN A 157 4.03 -27.11 9.35
CA GLN A 157 3.15 -28.27 9.46
C GLN A 157 3.73 -29.35 8.55
N ASP A 158 4.40 -30.34 9.14
CA ASP A 158 4.86 -31.51 8.39
C ASP A 158 3.63 -32.29 7.91
N ILE A 159 3.46 -32.38 6.59
CA ILE A 159 2.37 -33.10 5.92
C ILE A 159 2.51 -34.64 6.12
N SER A 160 3.55 -35.10 6.84
CA SER A 160 3.86 -36.51 6.99
C SER A 160 2.98 -37.29 7.98
N ALA A 161 2.06 -36.63 8.68
CA ALA A 161 1.24 -37.29 9.72
C ALA A 161 -0.08 -37.90 9.24
N SER A 162 -0.44 -37.80 7.94
CA SER A 162 -1.74 -38.31 7.46
C SER A 162 -1.70 -39.66 6.70
N ASN A 163 -0.54 -40.34 6.62
CA ASN A 163 -0.44 -41.60 5.88
C ASN A 163 -0.38 -42.85 6.76
N HIS A 164 -0.71 -42.77 8.04
CA HIS A 164 -0.82 -43.95 8.91
C HIS A 164 -2.12 -43.91 9.72
N SER A 165 -3.23 -44.14 9.04
CA SER A 165 -4.47 -44.63 9.64
C SER A 165 -5.32 -45.36 8.61
#